data_5e940f34c161b671dce31671aebd1fe5
#
_entry.id   5e940f34c161b671dce31671aebd1fe5
#
_cell.length_a   1.000
_cell.length_b   1.000
_cell.length_c   1.000
_cell.angle_alpha   90.00
_cell.angle_beta   90.00
_cell.angle_gamma   90.00
#
_symmetry.space_group_name_H-M   'P 1'
#
loop_
_entity.id
_entity.type
_entity.pdbx_description
1 polymer ?
#
loop_
_entity_poly.entity_id
_entity_poly.type
_entity_poly.pdbx_seq_one_letter_code
_entity_poly.pdbx_strand_id
1 'polypeptide(L)'
;SDLIVAFQGRPGAYSNMACDAYFPGAKTLPCNSFEDMLNATKKSLSDYSMVPVENSLAGRVADIHHLIPDSGLFIIGEHFQRVNHQLLGLQNSDLKDIKSVKSHAQGLAQCRKFISDYNLLPVQHIDTAGAAEEISRTDDPTIAAIASDMASKIYNLKILKSNIEDATHNTTRFLIMGREPIMPSVNTTKSVTTIIFEVRSVPAALYKVLGGFATNGINLTKLESYIGGKEMNAARFYVDAEGHPETASMQNALEEMYFYTEPNSTKILGTYPRAKKNKT
;
A
#
# COMPACT_ATOMS: atom_id res chain seq x y z
N SER A 1 -22.20 -7.07 -4.69
CA SER A 1 -21.34 -8.11 -4.14
C SER A 1 -21.35 -8.01 -2.63
N ASP A 2 -21.35 -9.16 -1.94
CA ASP A 2 -21.32 -9.19 -0.47
C ASP A 2 -19.88 -9.13 0.10
N LEU A 3 -18.89 -8.88 -0.77
CA LEU A 3 -17.51 -8.75 -0.35
C LEU A 3 -17.30 -7.53 0.55
N ILE A 4 -16.49 -7.73 1.59
CA ILE A 4 -16.07 -6.68 2.51
C ILE A 4 -14.54 -6.57 2.45
N VAL A 5 -14.04 -5.38 2.20
CA VAL A 5 -12.60 -5.09 2.10
C VAL A 5 -12.22 -4.10 3.20
N ALA A 6 -11.31 -4.52 4.07
CA ALA A 6 -10.78 -3.67 5.14
C ALA A 6 -9.65 -2.79 4.61
N PHE A 7 -9.59 -1.57 5.09
CA PHE A 7 -8.50 -0.64 4.84
C PHE A 7 -8.19 0.18 6.07
N GLN A 8 -6.98 0.69 6.19
CA GLN A 8 -6.61 1.61 7.25
C GLN A 8 -6.90 3.04 6.80
N GLY A 9 -7.67 3.76 7.59
CA GLY A 9 -8.06 5.13 7.31
C GLY A 9 -9.55 5.36 7.48
N ARG A 10 -10.00 6.54 7.06
CA ARG A 10 -11.40 6.93 7.07
C ARG A 10 -12.03 6.82 5.68
N PRO A 11 -13.36 6.78 5.58
CA PRO A 11 -14.02 6.87 4.29
C PRO A 11 -13.52 8.07 3.47
N GLY A 12 -13.16 7.83 2.21
CA GLY A 12 -12.57 8.84 1.33
C GLY A 12 -11.05 8.86 1.29
N ALA A 13 -10.37 8.05 2.10
CA ALA A 13 -8.92 7.88 2.01
C ALA A 13 -8.50 7.28 0.65
N TYR A 14 -7.23 7.47 0.27
CA TYR A 14 -6.69 6.85 -0.96
C TYR A 14 -6.76 5.33 -0.91
N SER A 15 -6.63 4.73 0.27
CA SER A 15 -6.84 3.29 0.47
C SER A 15 -8.28 2.86 0.19
N ASN A 16 -9.26 3.70 0.51
CA ASN A 16 -10.66 3.46 0.16
C ASN A 16 -10.87 3.50 -1.36
N MET A 17 -10.22 4.43 -2.06
CA MET A 17 -10.23 4.48 -3.52
C MET A 17 -9.64 3.21 -4.13
N ALA A 18 -8.57 2.69 -3.56
CA ALA A 18 -7.96 1.43 -3.98
C ALA A 18 -8.91 0.24 -3.82
N CYS A 19 -9.66 0.19 -2.71
CA CYS A 19 -10.69 -0.82 -2.50
C CYS A 19 -11.75 -0.79 -3.62
N ASP A 20 -12.25 0.38 -3.93
CA ASP A 20 -13.29 0.55 -4.96
C ASP A 20 -12.77 0.23 -6.37
N ALA A 21 -11.53 0.61 -6.65
CA ALA A 21 -10.90 0.35 -7.95
C ALA A 21 -10.64 -1.14 -8.18
N TYR A 22 -10.19 -1.86 -7.16
CA TYR A 22 -9.86 -3.29 -7.27
C TYR A 22 -11.07 -4.20 -7.14
N PHE A 23 -11.99 -3.86 -6.23
CA PHE A 23 -13.24 -4.59 -5.98
C PHE A 23 -14.46 -3.68 -6.17
N PRO A 24 -14.83 -3.34 -7.41
CA PRO A 24 -15.97 -2.47 -7.65
C PRO A 24 -17.24 -2.99 -6.99
N GLY A 25 -17.93 -2.13 -6.25
CA GLY A 25 -19.18 -2.48 -5.58
C GLY A 25 -19.02 -3.25 -4.26
N ALA A 26 -17.80 -3.55 -3.81
CA ALA A 26 -17.59 -4.16 -2.51
C ALA A 26 -17.89 -3.17 -1.38
N LYS A 27 -18.34 -3.69 -0.24
CA LYS A 27 -18.40 -2.92 1.00
C LYS A 27 -17.01 -2.71 1.54
N THR A 28 -16.76 -1.58 2.18
CA THR A 28 -15.48 -1.27 2.78
C THR A 28 -15.60 -1.16 4.29
N LEU A 29 -14.55 -1.60 4.99
CA LEU A 29 -14.44 -1.55 6.44
C LEU A 29 -13.25 -0.66 6.82
N PRO A 30 -13.48 0.60 7.20
CA PRO A 30 -12.41 1.47 7.68
C PRO A 30 -11.90 1.00 9.03
N CYS A 31 -10.58 0.95 9.18
CA CYS A 31 -9.91 0.53 10.40
C CYS A 31 -8.94 1.62 10.87
N ASN A 32 -8.76 1.73 12.19
CA ASN A 32 -7.93 2.78 12.79
C ASN A 32 -6.43 2.50 12.67
N SER A 33 -6.04 1.25 12.53
CA SER A 33 -4.65 0.83 12.43
C SER A 33 -4.46 -0.27 11.39
N PHE A 34 -3.22 -0.49 10.97
CA PHE A 34 -2.88 -1.64 10.12
C PHE A 34 -3.12 -2.97 10.83
N GLU A 35 -2.87 -3.02 12.12
CA GLU A 35 -3.14 -4.22 12.93
C GLU A 35 -4.63 -4.56 12.94
N ASP A 36 -5.49 -3.58 13.19
CA ASP A 36 -6.94 -3.76 13.16
C ASP A 36 -7.43 -4.20 11.78
N MET A 37 -6.85 -3.64 10.71
CA MET A 37 -7.17 -3.99 9.33
C MET A 37 -6.85 -5.47 9.04
N LEU A 38 -5.65 -5.93 9.36
CA LEU A 38 -5.22 -7.32 9.15
C LEU A 38 -6.02 -8.28 10.03
N ASN A 39 -6.26 -7.92 11.29
CA ASN A 39 -7.06 -8.71 12.22
C ASN A 39 -8.52 -8.83 11.77
N ALA A 40 -9.10 -7.79 11.18
CA ALA A 40 -10.46 -7.86 10.63
C ALA A 40 -10.59 -8.96 9.58
N THR A 41 -9.62 -9.09 8.68
CA THR A 41 -9.60 -10.17 7.69
C THR A 41 -9.31 -11.51 8.33
N LYS A 42 -8.37 -11.59 9.25
CA LYS A 42 -8.05 -12.82 9.98
C LYS A 42 -9.26 -13.39 10.73
N LYS A 43 -10.06 -12.52 11.34
CA LYS A 43 -11.27 -12.89 12.11
C LYS A 43 -12.54 -12.98 11.27
N SER A 44 -12.45 -12.88 9.96
CA SER A 44 -13.58 -12.95 9.02
C SER A 44 -14.61 -11.82 9.16
N LEU A 45 -14.21 -10.67 9.73
CA LEU A 45 -15.00 -9.44 9.70
C LEU A 45 -14.91 -8.77 8.33
N SER A 46 -13.86 -9.04 7.59
CA SER A 46 -13.69 -8.70 6.18
C SER A 46 -13.15 -9.89 5.41
N ASP A 47 -13.33 -9.87 4.10
CA ASP A 47 -12.81 -10.94 3.22
C ASP A 47 -11.36 -10.68 2.84
N TYR A 48 -11.00 -9.42 2.63
CA TYR A 48 -9.68 -8.98 2.21
C TYR A 48 -9.24 -7.73 2.96
N SER A 49 -7.93 -7.54 3.02
CA SER A 49 -7.28 -6.30 3.45
C SER A 49 -6.60 -5.63 2.26
N MET A 50 -6.81 -4.34 2.11
CA MET A 50 -6.11 -3.49 1.13
C MET A 50 -4.91 -2.84 1.79
N VAL A 51 -3.72 -3.36 1.53
CA VAL A 51 -2.51 -3.12 2.32
C VAL A 51 -1.53 -2.21 1.55
N PRO A 52 -1.33 -0.94 1.95
CA PRO A 52 -0.34 -0.09 1.31
C PRO A 52 1.06 -0.51 1.71
N VAL A 53 1.95 -0.72 0.73
CA VAL A 53 3.31 -1.19 1.01
C VAL A 53 4.40 -0.20 0.61
N GLU A 54 4.18 0.58 -0.42
CA GLU A 54 5.13 1.59 -0.86
C GLU A 54 4.47 2.69 -1.67
N ASN A 55 5.07 3.86 -1.64
CA ASN A 55 4.66 5.03 -2.42
C ASN A 55 5.84 5.52 -3.25
N SER A 56 5.60 5.93 -4.49
CA SER A 56 6.65 6.35 -5.42
C SER A 56 7.44 7.59 -4.98
N LEU A 57 6.86 8.42 -4.11
CA LEU A 57 7.49 9.64 -3.58
C LEU A 57 7.97 9.48 -2.13
N ALA A 58 7.16 8.82 -1.31
CA ALA A 58 7.41 8.68 0.13
C ALA A 58 8.21 7.43 0.50
N GLY A 59 8.34 6.49 -0.43
CA GLY A 59 9.06 5.24 -0.22
C GLY A 59 8.22 4.19 0.50
N ARG A 60 8.90 3.33 1.24
CA ARG A 60 8.32 2.19 1.95
C ARG A 60 7.40 2.64 3.09
N VAL A 61 6.25 1.96 3.23
CA VAL A 61 5.39 2.07 4.40
C VAL A 61 5.99 1.17 5.49
N ALA A 62 6.78 1.74 6.39
CA ALA A 62 7.64 0.99 7.31
C ALA A 62 6.87 0.05 8.24
N ASP A 63 5.79 0.54 8.86
CA ASP A 63 5.05 -0.19 9.89
C ASP A 63 4.41 -1.48 9.38
N ILE A 64 3.95 -1.48 8.14
CA ILE A 64 3.25 -2.64 7.57
C ILE A 64 4.19 -3.83 7.31
N HIS A 65 5.45 -3.58 7.01
CA HIS A 65 6.43 -4.63 6.73
C HIS A 65 6.75 -5.52 7.94
N HIS A 66 6.54 -5.00 9.16
CA HIS A 66 6.67 -5.81 10.38
C HIS A 66 5.43 -6.67 10.65
N LEU A 67 4.27 -6.27 10.13
CA LEU A 67 2.99 -6.92 10.40
C LEU A 67 2.66 -8.03 9.39
N ILE A 68 3.02 -7.85 8.13
CA ILE A 68 2.68 -8.79 7.04
C ILE A 68 3.19 -10.21 7.31
N PRO A 69 4.46 -10.44 7.70
CA PRO A 69 5.00 -11.79 7.86
C PRO A 69 4.27 -12.65 8.90
N ASP A 70 3.78 -12.03 9.96
CA ASP A 70 3.16 -12.72 11.09
C ASP A 70 1.62 -12.61 11.09
N SER A 71 1.04 -12.03 10.04
CA SER A 71 -0.40 -11.81 9.92
C SER A 71 -1.22 -13.09 9.76
N GLY A 72 -0.60 -14.18 9.28
CA GLY A 72 -1.30 -15.40 8.90
C GLY A 72 -2.12 -15.28 7.61
N LEU A 73 -2.03 -14.16 6.91
CA LEU A 73 -2.71 -13.90 5.65
C LEU A 73 -1.79 -14.13 4.46
N PHE A 74 -2.40 -14.32 3.30
CA PHE A 74 -1.71 -14.54 2.03
C PHE A 74 -1.93 -13.38 1.07
N ILE A 75 -0.91 -13.04 0.30
CA ILE A 75 -1.01 -12.05 -0.76
C ILE A 75 -1.64 -12.71 -1.99
N ILE A 76 -2.76 -12.17 -2.45
CA ILE A 76 -3.51 -12.70 -3.60
C ILE A 76 -3.51 -11.77 -4.80
N GLY A 77 -3.08 -10.53 -4.62
CA GLY A 77 -3.09 -9.54 -5.69
C GLY A 77 -2.27 -8.32 -5.34
N GLU A 78 -2.10 -7.49 -6.35
CA GLU A 78 -1.36 -6.25 -6.32
C GLU A 78 -2.18 -5.18 -7.03
N HIS A 79 -2.15 -3.95 -6.54
CA HIS A 79 -2.83 -2.82 -7.15
C HIS A 79 -1.98 -1.57 -7.04
N PHE A 80 -1.89 -0.81 -8.12
CA PHE A 80 -1.26 0.50 -8.14
C PHE A 80 -2.34 1.57 -8.19
N GLN A 81 -2.42 2.40 -7.15
CA GLN A 81 -3.37 3.48 -7.04
C GLN A 81 -2.66 4.81 -7.26
N ARG A 82 -3.09 5.55 -8.26
CA ARG A 82 -2.64 6.92 -8.46
C ARG A 82 -3.16 7.81 -7.34
N VAL A 83 -2.28 8.65 -6.81
CA VAL A 83 -2.61 9.61 -5.76
C VAL A 83 -2.64 11.01 -6.38
N ASN A 84 -3.84 11.55 -6.54
CA ASN A 84 -4.08 12.91 -6.97
C ASN A 84 -4.66 13.70 -5.79
N HIS A 85 -4.11 14.87 -5.53
CA HIS A 85 -4.57 15.74 -4.46
C HIS A 85 -5.49 16.83 -5.00
N GLN A 86 -6.68 16.93 -4.41
CA GLN A 86 -7.67 17.93 -4.76
C GLN A 86 -7.73 18.99 -3.66
N LEU A 87 -7.95 20.24 -4.03
CA LEU A 87 -8.30 21.27 -3.07
C LEU A 87 -9.81 21.28 -2.89
N LEU A 88 -10.27 20.95 -1.70
CA LEU A 88 -11.69 20.80 -1.37
C LEU A 88 -12.15 21.92 -0.44
N GLY A 89 -13.30 22.50 -0.73
CA GLY A 89 -13.93 23.50 0.11
C GLY A 89 -15.41 23.27 0.28
N LEU A 90 -16.05 24.10 1.09
CA LEU A 90 -17.50 24.11 1.24
C LEU A 90 -18.17 24.52 -0.08
N GLN A 91 -19.45 24.18 -0.25
CA GLN A 91 -20.19 24.50 -1.48
C GLN A 91 -20.25 26.00 -1.79
N ASN A 92 -20.22 26.84 -0.74
CA ASN A 92 -20.21 28.30 -0.86
C ASN A 92 -18.79 28.90 -0.88
N SER A 93 -17.75 28.08 -0.91
CA SER A 93 -16.37 28.56 -0.98
C SER A 93 -15.94 28.84 -2.41
N ASP A 94 -15.12 29.83 -2.60
CA ASP A 94 -14.38 30.12 -3.83
C ASP A 94 -12.89 30.09 -3.57
N LEU A 95 -12.11 29.67 -4.56
CA LEU A 95 -10.64 29.55 -4.44
C LEU A 95 -9.98 30.84 -3.92
N LYS A 96 -10.45 32.00 -4.40
CA LYS A 96 -9.93 33.32 -4.01
C LYS A 96 -10.09 33.65 -2.52
N ASP A 97 -11.06 33.01 -1.85
CA ASP A 97 -11.40 33.29 -0.44
C ASP A 97 -10.64 32.39 0.53
N ILE A 98 -9.97 31.35 0.03
CA ILE A 98 -9.27 30.39 0.87
C ILE A 98 -8.01 31.04 1.47
N LYS A 99 -7.86 30.91 2.79
CA LYS A 99 -6.72 31.42 3.57
C LYS A 99 -5.87 30.31 4.18
N SER A 100 -6.48 29.19 4.54
CA SER A 100 -5.79 28.07 5.14
C SER A 100 -6.22 26.74 4.53
N VAL A 101 -5.34 25.75 4.64
CA VAL A 101 -5.56 24.43 4.08
C VAL A 101 -5.13 23.34 5.08
N LYS A 102 -6.01 22.38 5.34
CA LYS A 102 -5.75 21.25 6.23
C LYS A 102 -5.50 19.98 5.44
N SER A 103 -4.49 19.24 5.84
CA SER A 103 -4.22 17.88 5.32
C SER A 103 -3.21 17.16 6.21
N HIS A 104 -2.98 15.89 5.91
CA HIS A 104 -1.85 15.17 6.46
C HIS A 104 -0.53 15.83 6.05
N ALA A 105 0.49 15.75 6.91
CA ALA A 105 1.79 16.35 6.67
C ALA A 105 2.37 15.98 5.29
N GLN A 106 2.20 14.74 4.87
CA GLN A 106 2.65 14.23 3.57
C GLN A 106 1.88 14.88 2.41
N GLY A 107 0.57 15.03 2.52
CA GLY A 107 -0.24 15.73 1.52
C GLY A 107 0.15 17.21 1.38
N LEU A 108 0.39 17.88 2.49
CA LEU A 108 0.88 19.26 2.49
C LEU A 108 2.26 19.37 1.83
N ALA A 109 3.17 18.45 2.15
CA ALA A 109 4.51 18.42 1.57
C ALA A 109 4.51 18.17 0.06
N GLN A 110 3.53 17.45 -0.45
CA GLN A 110 3.37 17.14 -1.87
C GLN A 110 2.66 18.23 -2.67
N CYS A 111 2.16 19.27 -2.02
CA CYS A 111 1.47 20.41 -2.64
C CYS A 111 2.11 21.75 -2.29
N ARG A 112 3.40 21.77 -2.03
CA ARG A 112 4.13 22.99 -1.58
C ARG A 112 4.02 24.14 -2.55
N LYS A 113 4.18 23.87 -3.85
CA LYS A 113 4.13 24.91 -4.88
C LYS A 113 2.77 25.59 -4.89
N PHE A 114 1.70 24.81 -4.90
CA PHE A 114 0.34 25.34 -4.88
C PHE A 114 0.07 26.17 -3.61
N ILE A 115 0.45 25.65 -2.45
CA ILE A 115 0.27 26.33 -1.15
C ILE A 115 1.02 27.67 -1.15
N SER A 116 2.23 27.70 -1.67
CA SER A 116 3.04 28.92 -1.79
C SER A 116 2.44 29.91 -2.78
N ASP A 117 2.07 29.46 -3.98
CA ASP A 117 1.54 30.30 -5.05
C ASP A 117 0.25 31.03 -4.64
N TYR A 118 -0.59 30.36 -3.86
CA TYR A 118 -1.85 30.93 -3.35
C TYR A 118 -1.74 31.51 -1.94
N ASN A 119 -0.53 31.57 -1.39
CA ASN A 119 -0.25 32.13 -0.07
C ASN A 119 -1.15 31.57 1.04
N LEU A 120 -1.32 30.24 1.05
CA LEU A 120 -2.17 29.54 2.01
C LEU A 120 -1.40 29.18 3.27
N LEU A 121 -2.07 29.20 4.42
CA LEU A 121 -1.53 28.72 5.69
C LEU A 121 -1.76 27.20 5.79
N PRO A 122 -0.69 26.38 5.77
CA PRO A 122 -0.84 24.95 5.94
C PRO A 122 -1.13 24.60 7.41
N VAL A 123 -2.12 23.75 7.63
CA VAL A 123 -2.49 23.25 8.96
C VAL A 123 -2.48 21.73 8.92
N GLN A 124 -1.64 21.12 9.74
CA GLN A 124 -1.48 19.68 9.78
C GLN A 124 -2.67 19.00 10.46
N HIS A 125 -3.14 17.91 9.85
CA HIS A 125 -4.16 17.01 10.37
C HIS A 125 -3.60 15.57 10.42
N ILE A 126 -4.25 14.69 11.17
CA ILE A 126 -3.82 13.28 11.31
C ILE A 126 -3.92 12.54 9.97
N ASP A 127 -4.96 12.81 9.17
CA ASP A 127 -5.15 12.19 7.87
C ASP A 127 -5.90 13.10 6.89
N THR A 128 -5.77 12.80 5.59
CA THR A 128 -6.36 13.62 4.51
C THR A 128 -7.89 13.57 4.50
N ALA A 129 -8.46 12.38 4.60
CA ALA A 129 -9.92 12.23 4.60
C ALA A 129 -10.54 12.81 5.87
N GLY A 130 -9.87 12.69 7.02
CA GLY A 130 -10.29 13.33 8.27
C GLY A 130 -10.28 14.85 8.19
N ALA A 131 -9.30 15.43 7.51
CA ALA A 131 -9.28 16.87 7.25
C ALA A 131 -10.49 17.32 6.42
N ALA A 132 -10.84 16.59 5.38
CA ALA A 132 -12.02 16.84 4.57
C ALA A 132 -13.31 16.72 5.39
N GLU A 133 -13.43 15.68 6.20
CA GLU A 133 -14.57 15.49 7.10
C GLU A 133 -14.71 16.65 8.08
N GLU A 134 -13.63 17.07 8.72
CA GLU A 134 -13.63 18.19 9.66
C GLU A 134 -14.11 19.48 9.00
N ILE A 135 -13.60 19.81 7.82
CA ILE A 135 -14.04 21.01 7.07
C ILE A 135 -15.52 20.95 6.74
N SER A 136 -16.04 19.78 6.37
CA SER A 136 -17.45 19.61 6.02
C SER A 136 -18.41 19.97 7.16
N ARG A 137 -17.93 19.96 8.40
CA ARG A 137 -18.68 20.30 9.60
C ARG A 137 -18.51 21.75 10.06
N THR A 138 -17.68 22.53 9.36
CA THR A 138 -17.48 23.95 9.67
C THR A 138 -18.39 24.83 8.79
N ASP A 139 -18.58 26.07 9.22
CA ASP A 139 -19.27 27.11 8.45
C ASP A 139 -18.29 28.15 7.87
N ASP A 140 -16.99 27.89 7.97
CA ASP A 140 -15.96 28.83 7.54
C ASP A 140 -15.55 28.57 6.08
N PRO A 141 -15.97 29.42 5.13
CA PRO A 141 -15.64 29.24 3.72
C PRO A 141 -14.18 29.56 3.36
N THR A 142 -13.38 30.03 4.32
CA THR A 142 -11.96 30.38 4.09
C THR A 142 -11.00 29.23 4.34
N ILE A 143 -11.51 28.08 4.83
CA ILE A 143 -10.70 26.89 5.13
C ILE A 143 -10.99 25.82 4.07
N ALA A 144 -9.92 25.29 3.48
CA ALA A 144 -9.99 24.18 2.55
C ALA A 144 -9.24 22.94 3.09
N ALA A 145 -9.44 21.81 2.45
CA ALA A 145 -8.68 20.59 2.70
C ALA A 145 -7.98 20.13 1.43
N ILE A 146 -6.86 19.43 1.59
CA ILE A 146 -6.24 18.67 0.51
C ILE A 146 -6.57 17.20 0.77
N ALA A 147 -7.33 16.60 -0.13
CA ALA A 147 -7.77 15.22 -0.02
C ALA A 147 -8.13 14.64 -1.41
N SER A 148 -8.64 13.41 -1.41
CA SER A 148 -9.02 12.70 -2.63
C SER A 148 -10.31 13.22 -3.26
N ASP A 149 -10.50 12.90 -4.53
CA ASP A 149 -11.77 13.10 -5.24
C ASP A 149 -12.93 12.35 -4.56
N MET A 150 -12.70 11.15 -4.08
CA MET A 150 -13.71 10.38 -3.34
C MET A 150 -14.16 11.10 -2.06
N ALA A 151 -13.24 11.73 -1.34
CA ALA A 151 -13.57 12.52 -0.14
C ALA A 151 -14.50 13.68 -0.46
N SER A 152 -14.35 14.32 -1.63
CA SER A 152 -15.25 15.39 -2.05
C SER A 152 -16.70 14.91 -2.16
N LYS A 153 -16.91 13.71 -2.67
CA LYS A 153 -18.24 13.11 -2.83
C LYS A 153 -18.83 12.67 -1.49
N ILE A 154 -18.06 11.97 -0.68
CA ILE A 154 -18.50 11.46 0.62
C ILE A 154 -18.91 12.59 1.56
N TYR A 155 -18.12 13.65 1.63
CA TYR A 155 -18.32 14.76 2.57
C TYR A 155 -19.03 15.96 1.95
N ASN A 156 -19.54 15.82 0.74
CA ASN A 156 -20.26 16.87 0.03
C ASN A 156 -19.46 18.19 -0.06
N LEU A 157 -18.21 18.08 -0.44
CA LEU A 157 -17.32 19.21 -0.65
C LEU A 157 -17.16 19.51 -2.14
N LYS A 158 -16.88 20.77 -2.43
CA LYS A 158 -16.64 21.23 -3.80
C LYS A 158 -15.14 21.16 -4.10
N ILE A 159 -14.79 20.64 -5.28
CA ILE A 159 -13.43 20.68 -5.78
C ILE A 159 -13.15 22.10 -6.27
N LEU A 160 -12.32 22.83 -5.55
CA LEU A 160 -11.94 24.21 -5.90
C LEU A 160 -10.81 24.23 -6.94
N LYS A 161 -9.91 23.27 -6.87
CA LYS A 161 -8.82 23.06 -7.83
C LYS A 161 -8.44 21.61 -7.86
N SER A 162 -8.30 21.04 -9.05
CA SER A 162 -7.94 19.65 -9.25
C SER A 162 -6.44 19.47 -9.41
N ASN A 163 -5.92 18.34 -8.93
CA ASN A 163 -4.56 17.86 -9.20
C ASN A 163 -3.51 18.92 -8.84
N ILE A 164 -3.51 19.36 -7.60
CA ILE A 164 -2.63 20.42 -7.09
C ILE A 164 -1.27 19.92 -6.62
N GLU A 165 -1.00 18.62 -6.71
CA GLU A 165 0.28 18.01 -6.35
C GLU A 165 1.43 18.50 -7.24
N ASP A 166 2.61 18.63 -6.63
CA ASP A 166 3.83 19.09 -7.31
C ASP A 166 4.34 18.06 -8.33
N ALA A 167 4.23 16.75 -8.00
CA ALA A 167 4.71 15.66 -8.83
C ALA A 167 3.55 14.90 -9.48
N THR A 168 3.65 14.65 -10.78
CA THR A 168 2.58 14.02 -11.57
C THR A 168 2.55 12.49 -11.49
N HIS A 169 3.56 11.85 -10.88
CA HIS A 169 3.74 10.39 -10.86
C HIS A 169 3.55 9.75 -9.48
N ASN A 170 2.79 10.39 -8.60
CA ASN A 170 2.54 9.86 -7.26
C ASN A 170 1.61 8.63 -7.33
N THR A 171 2.16 7.48 -6.98
CA THR A 171 1.46 6.19 -7.03
C THR A 171 1.77 5.39 -5.79
N THR A 172 0.73 4.80 -5.18
CA THR A 172 0.87 3.88 -4.06
C THR A 172 0.62 2.45 -4.54
N ARG A 173 1.54 1.55 -4.20
CA ARG A 173 1.39 0.12 -4.39
C ARG A 173 0.67 -0.49 -3.20
N PHE A 174 -0.40 -1.23 -3.48
CA PHE A 174 -1.16 -2.00 -2.50
C PHE A 174 -1.00 -3.49 -2.77
N LEU A 175 -1.00 -4.27 -1.70
CA LEU A 175 -1.18 -5.72 -1.75
C LEU A 175 -2.58 -6.05 -1.25
N ILE A 176 -3.23 -7.01 -1.90
CA ILE A 176 -4.51 -7.53 -1.47
C ILE A 176 -4.24 -8.84 -0.72
N MET A 177 -4.65 -8.89 0.55
CA MET A 177 -4.37 -10.04 1.41
C MET A 177 -5.67 -10.69 1.88
N GLY A 178 -5.66 -12.02 1.93
CA GLY A 178 -6.80 -12.84 2.33
C GLY A 178 -6.37 -14.04 3.16
N ARG A 179 -7.36 -14.76 3.69
CA ARG A 179 -7.13 -15.93 4.58
C ARG A 179 -6.57 -17.14 3.86
N GLU A 180 -6.91 -17.30 2.59
CA GLU A 180 -6.51 -18.46 1.79
C GLU A 180 -5.58 -18.05 0.64
N PRO A 181 -4.57 -18.85 0.31
CA PRO A 181 -3.76 -18.60 -0.86
C PRO A 181 -4.59 -18.81 -2.14
N ILE A 182 -4.49 -17.84 -3.05
CA ILE A 182 -5.10 -17.93 -4.39
C ILE A 182 -3.98 -17.73 -5.39
N MET A 183 -3.61 -18.82 -6.07
CA MET A 183 -2.50 -18.82 -7.01
C MET A 183 -3.01 -18.69 -8.45
N PRO A 184 -2.47 -17.76 -9.26
CA PRO A 184 -2.82 -17.67 -10.66
C PRO A 184 -2.34 -18.89 -11.42
N SER A 185 -2.92 -19.14 -12.59
CA SER A 185 -2.41 -20.17 -13.49
C SER A 185 -1.01 -19.82 -13.97
N VAL A 186 -0.12 -20.81 -14.00
CA VAL A 186 1.28 -20.65 -14.46
C VAL A 186 1.40 -20.13 -15.88
N ASN A 187 0.42 -20.42 -16.74
CA ASN A 187 0.48 -20.16 -18.18
C ASN A 187 -0.22 -18.86 -18.62
N THR A 188 -0.97 -18.20 -17.76
CA THR A 188 -1.90 -17.14 -18.20
C THR A 188 -1.46 -15.72 -17.89
N THR A 189 -0.57 -15.52 -16.91
CA THR A 189 -0.15 -14.18 -16.49
C THR A 189 1.29 -14.17 -16.00
N LYS A 190 1.92 -13.01 -16.07
CA LYS A 190 3.16 -12.76 -15.33
C LYS A 190 2.83 -12.74 -13.85
N SER A 191 3.53 -13.54 -13.07
CA SER A 191 3.32 -13.68 -11.64
C SER A 191 4.48 -13.10 -10.84
N VAL A 192 4.15 -12.67 -9.64
CA VAL A 192 5.12 -12.30 -8.59
C VAL A 192 4.94 -13.26 -7.44
N THR A 193 6.03 -13.79 -6.92
CA THR A 193 6.04 -14.60 -5.70
C THR A 193 6.78 -13.84 -4.61
N THR A 194 6.10 -13.59 -3.51
CA THR A 194 6.67 -12.91 -2.35
C THR A 194 7.09 -13.95 -1.32
N ILE A 195 8.37 -13.88 -0.91
CA ILE A 195 9.01 -14.89 -0.05
C ILE A 195 9.69 -14.20 1.11
N ILE A 196 9.52 -14.74 2.31
CA ILE A 196 10.29 -14.35 3.49
C ILE A 196 11.15 -15.50 3.95
N PHE A 197 12.35 -15.19 4.47
CA PHE A 197 13.28 -16.19 4.95
C PHE A 197 14.31 -15.59 5.91
N GLU A 198 14.96 -16.45 6.69
CA GLU A 198 16.13 -16.13 7.50
C GLU A 198 17.32 -16.90 6.94
N VAL A 199 18.46 -16.23 6.77
CA VAL A 199 19.68 -16.91 6.31
C VAL A 199 20.40 -17.60 7.46
N ARG A 200 21.06 -18.71 7.15
CA ARG A 200 21.94 -19.38 8.11
C ARG A 200 23.13 -18.48 8.46
N SER A 201 23.59 -18.57 9.70
CA SER A 201 24.77 -17.84 10.16
C SER A 201 26.07 -18.50 9.63
N VAL A 202 26.21 -18.48 8.31
CA VAL A 202 27.41 -18.94 7.59
C VAL A 202 27.84 -17.88 6.58
N PRO A 203 29.15 -17.77 6.30
CA PRO A 203 29.67 -16.80 5.35
C PRO A 203 28.98 -16.87 4.00
N ALA A 204 28.63 -15.71 3.42
CA ALA A 204 28.03 -15.56 2.11
C ALA A 204 26.64 -16.24 1.93
N ALA A 205 25.93 -16.57 3.01
CA ALA A 205 24.61 -17.24 2.90
C ALA A 205 23.62 -16.42 2.08
N LEU A 206 23.48 -15.12 2.37
CA LEU A 206 22.58 -14.25 1.60
C LEU A 206 22.99 -14.15 0.13
N TYR A 207 24.29 -14.00 -0.16
CA TYR A 207 24.80 -13.99 -1.52
C TYR A 207 24.41 -15.27 -2.29
N LYS A 208 24.53 -16.42 -1.65
CA LYS A 208 24.20 -17.71 -2.25
C LYS A 208 22.68 -17.86 -2.51
N VAL A 209 21.84 -17.39 -1.59
CA VAL A 209 20.38 -17.36 -1.79
C VAL A 209 20.04 -16.49 -3.01
N LEU A 210 20.57 -15.29 -3.06
CA LEU A 210 20.33 -14.37 -4.18
C LEU A 210 20.92 -14.90 -5.49
N GLY A 211 22.07 -15.55 -5.41
CA GLY A 211 22.72 -16.22 -6.54
C GLY A 211 21.86 -17.32 -7.14
N GLY A 212 21.13 -18.09 -6.34
CA GLY A 212 20.20 -19.12 -6.80
C GLY A 212 19.08 -18.55 -7.67
N PHE A 213 18.53 -17.40 -7.29
CA PHE A 213 17.57 -16.70 -8.16
C PHE A 213 18.19 -16.23 -9.47
N ALA A 214 19.37 -15.62 -9.40
CA ALA A 214 20.07 -15.10 -10.58
C ALA A 214 20.45 -16.21 -11.56
N THR A 215 21.01 -17.34 -11.08
CA THR A 215 21.43 -18.46 -11.94
C THR A 215 20.26 -19.20 -12.57
N ASN A 216 19.08 -19.11 -11.99
CA ASN A 216 17.85 -19.66 -12.56
C ASN A 216 17.04 -18.63 -13.37
N GLY A 217 17.62 -17.47 -13.68
CA GLY A 217 17.00 -16.45 -14.51
C GLY A 217 15.80 -15.74 -13.87
N ILE A 218 15.72 -15.73 -12.54
CA ILE A 218 14.62 -15.10 -11.81
C ILE A 218 15.05 -13.70 -11.36
N ASN A 219 14.31 -12.69 -11.80
CA ASN A 219 14.53 -11.32 -11.42
C ASN A 219 13.87 -11.03 -10.06
N LEU A 220 14.63 -10.38 -9.18
CA LEU A 220 14.11 -9.86 -7.91
C LEU A 220 13.79 -8.38 -8.07
N THR A 221 12.56 -7.99 -7.79
CA THR A 221 12.10 -6.61 -7.91
C THR A 221 12.07 -5.88 -6.58
N LYS A 222 12.19 -6.61 -5.48
CA LYS A 222 12.25 -6.06 -4.13
C LYS A 222 13.11 -6.95 -3.24
N LEU A 223 13.95 -6.32 -2.43
CA LEU A 223 14.70 -6.96 -1.35
C LEU A 223 14.70 -6.02 -0.15
N GLU A 224 14.11 -6.49 0.93
CA GLU A 224 14.06 -5.78 2.21
C GLU A 224 14.63 -6.67 3.31
N SER A 225 15.37 -6.05 4.23
CA SER A 225 15.83 -6.73 5.45
C SER A 225 15.18 -6.08 6.65
N TYR A 226 14.85 -6.88 7.64
CA TYR A 226 14.32 -6.38 8.90
C TYR A 226 14.71 -7.32 10.05
N ILE A 227 14.84 -6.75 11.23
CA ILE A 227 15.09 -7.53 12.44
C ILE A 227 13.73 -8.01 12.95
N GLY A 228 13.55 -9.31 13.02
CA GLY A 228 12.29 -9.91 13.46
C GLY A 228 12.50 -11.10 14.39
N GLY A 229 11.44 -11.47 15.09
CA GLY A 229 11.44 -12.60 16.00
C GLY A 229 11.90 -12.27 17.41
N LYS A 230 12.02 -13.32 18.24
CA LYS A 230 12.36 -13.20 19.67
C LYS A 230 13.84 -12.90 19.92
N GLU A 231 14.69 -13.13 18.92
CA GLU A 231 16.12 -12.87 19.00
C GLU A 231 16.47 -11.65 18.16
N MET A 232 16.97 -10.60 18.80
CA MET A 232 17.32 -9.33 18.18
C MET A 232 18.42 -9.41 17.11
N ASN A 233 18.98 -10.59 16.87
CA ASN A 233 20.11 -10.81 15.96
C ASN A 233 19.74 -11.57 14.69
N ALA A 234 18.49 -12.02 14.54
CA ALA A 234 18.05 -12.74 13.34
C ALA A 234 17.57 -11.76 12.26
N ALA A 235 18.34 -11.63 11.19
CA ALA A 235 17.92 -10.87 10.03
C ALA A 235 16.94 -11.70 9.20
N ARG A 236 15.74 -11.17 9.03
CA ARG A 236 14.76 -11.68 8.09
C ARG A 236 14.83 -10.90 6.79
N PHE A 237 14.60 -11.58 5.70
CA PHE A 237 14.56 -11.00 4.37
C PHE A 237 13.19 -11.20 3.74
N TYR A 238 12.78 -10.21 2.99
CA TYR A 238 11.54 -10.18 2.23
C TYR A 238 11.91 -9.89 0.78
N VAL A 239 11.54 -10.79 -0.14
CA VAL A 239 11.83 -10.62 -1.55
C VAL A 239 10.57 -10.75 -2.38
N ASP A 240 10.47 -9.95 -3.44
CA ASP A 240 9.54 -10.16 -4.53
C ASP A 240 10.32 -10.73 -5.72
N ALA A 241 9.96 -11.93 -6.13
CA ALA A 241 10.56 -12.64 -7.25
C ALA A 241 9.58 -12.72 -8.42
N GLU A 242 10.04 -12.36 -9.61
CA GLU A 242 9.25 -12.52 -10.83
C GLU A 242 9.25 -13.98 -11.26
N GLY A 243 8.14 -14.65 -11.07
CA GLY A 243 7.98 -16.05 -11.44
C GLY A 243 6.89 -16.76 -10.65
N HIS A 244 6.62 -17.97 -11.06
CA HIS A 244 5.59 -18.83 -10.49
C HIS A 244 6.23 -20.09 -9.88
N PRO A 245 5.82 -20.52 -8.68
CA PRO A 245 6.44 -21.67 -7.99
C PRO A 245 6.36 -22.99 -8.75
N GLU A 246 5.40 -23.14 -9.67
CA GLU A 246 5.25 -24.36 -10.50
C GLU A 246 6.21 -24.40 -11.69
N THR A 247 6.98 -23.35 -11.96
CA THR A 247 8.00 -23.38 -13.01
C THR A 247 9.27 -24.08 -12.53
N ALA A 248 9.97 -24.74 -13.44
CA ALA A 248 11.24 -25.41 -13.11
C ALA A 248 12.28 -24.41 -12.57
N SER A 249 12.36 -23.20 -13.15
CA SER A 249 13.29 -22.16 -12.72
C SER A 249 13.06 -21.74 -11.27
N MET A 250 11.79 -21.51 -10.89
CA MET A 250 11.46 -21.13 -9.51
C MET A 250 11.66 -22.28 -8.53
N GLN A 251 11.30 -23.50 -8.92
CA GLN A 251 11.52 -24.69 -8.09
C GLN A 251 13.00 -24.89 -7.79
N ASN A 252 13.86 -24.75 -8.79
CA ASN A 252 15.32 -24.85 -8.61
C ASN A 252 15.85 -23.75 -7.71
N ALA A 253 15.40 -22.52 -7.89
CA ALA A 253 15.82 -21.40 -7.05
C ALA A 253 15.39 -21.57 -5.59
N LEU A 254 14.17 -22.04 -5.34
CA LEU A 254 13.65 -22.33 -4.00
C LEU A 254 14.42 -23.48 -3.35
N GLU A 255 14.72 -24.53 -4.10
CA GLU A 255 15.50 -25.67 -3.62
C GLU A 255 16.92 -25.25 -3.20
N GLU A 256 17.62 -24.46 -4.03
CA GLU A 256 18.91 -23.91 -3.67
C GLU A 256 18.83 -23.00 -2.44
N MET A 257 17.79 -22.19 -2.34
CA MET A 257 17.56 -21.29 -1.22
C MET A 257 17.48 -22.04 0.11
N TYR A 258 16.82 -23.18 0.15
CA TYR A 258 16.63 -23.96 1.39
C TYR A 258 17.95 -24.42 2.00
N PHE A 259 19.00 -24.60 1.22
CA PHE A 259 20.33 -24.96 1.75
C PHE A 259 20.96 -23.84 2.60
N TYR A 260 20.61 -22.60 2.34
CA TYR A 260 21.27 -21.42 2.95
C TYR A 260 20.35 -20.66 3.90
N THR A 261 19.12 -21.13 4.08
CA THR A 261 18.16 -20.55 5.00
C THR A 261 18.04 -21.38 6.28
N GLU A 262 17.67 -20.72 7.38
CA GLU A 262 17.37 -21.44 8.62
C GLU A 262 16.18 -22.39 8.40
N PRO A 263 16.21 -23.58 9.01
CA PRO A 263 15.12 -24.55 8.87
C PRO A 263 13.78 -23.95 9.26
N ASN A 264 12.76 -24.19 8.43
CA ASN A 264 11.39 -23.71 8.63
C ASN A 264 11.22 -22.17 8.67
N SER A 265 12.25 -21.41 8.27
CA SER A 265 12.16 -19.94 8.22
C SER A 265 11.53 -19.43 6.93
N THR A 266 11.61 -20.19 5.85
CA THR A 266 11.10 -19.79 4.54
C THR A 266 9.60 -19.92 4.46
N LYS A 267 8.94 -18.83 4.07
CA LYS A 267 7.50 -18.79 3.85
C LYS A 267 7.18 -18.05 2.56
N ILE A 268 6.38 -18.68 1.71
CA ILE A 268 5.79 -18.03 0.56
C ILE A 268 4.54 -17.30 1.04
N LEU A 269 4.57 -15.98 1.03
CA LEU A 269 3.43 -15.14 1.45
C LEU A 269 2.33 -15.11 0.39
N GLY A 270 2.67 -15.38 -0.85
CA GLY A 270 1.71 -15.49 -1.92
C GLY A 270 2.38 -15.45 -3.29
N THR A 271 1.63 -15.95 -4.27
CA THR A 271 1.92 -15.79 -5.69
C THR A 271 0.70 -15.13 -6.32
N TYR A 272 0.90 -14.05 -7.03
CA TYR A 272 -0.20 -13.23 -7.53
C TYR A 272 0.13 -12.64 -8.90
N PRO A 273 -0.90 -12.30 -9.70
CA PRO A 273 -0.69 -11.65 -10.99
C PRO A 273 -0.03 -10.28 -10.79
N ARG A 274 0.95 -10.00 -11.62
CA ARG A 274 1.57 -8.67 -11.66
C ARG A 274 0.55 -7.66 -12.18
N ALA A 275 0.30 -6.61 -11.41
CA ALA A 275 -0.56 -5.52 -11.86
C ALA A 275 0.10 -4.70 -12.97
N LYS A 276 -0.69 -4.24 -13.93
CA LYS A 276 -0.22 -3.29 -14.94
C LYS A 276 -0.04 -1.93 -14.24
N LYS A 277 1.18 -1.39 -14.29
CA LYS A 277 1.37 0.03 -14.00
C LYS A 277 0.63 0.79 -15.11
N ASN A 278 -0.36 1.58 -14.75
CA ASN A 278 -0.97 2.48 -15.71
C ASN A 278 0.15 3.36 -16.29
N LYS A 279 0.42 3.19 -17.57
CA LYS A 279 1.27 4.13 -18.28
C LYS A 279 0.55 5.47 -18.24
N THR A 280 1.15 6.42 -17.56
CA THR A 280 0.74 7.84 -17.59
C THR A 280 0.75 8.38 -18.99
#